data_5a8fc2c43c522b152635701148e38007
#
_entry.id   5a8fc2c43c522b152635701148e38007
#
_cell.length_a   1.000
_cell.length_b   1.000
_cell.length_c   1.000
_cell.angle_alpha   90.00
_cell.angle_beta   90.00
_cell.angle_gamma   90.00
#
_symmetry.space_group_name_H-M   'P 1'
#
loop_
_entity.id
_entity.type
_entity.pdbx_description
1 polymer ?
#
loop_
_entity_poly.entity_id
_entity_poly.type
_entity_poly.pdbx_seq_one_letter_code
_entity_poly.pdbx_strand_id
1 'polypeptide(L)'
;MLIDEAAADGRAVFKPFTQMSPDERRQVVTLPPSIAGLTQVKHLVLYGTNLVRLPPQIGAMTSLEVFEPYTSHRLHWYPYELTRCARLRDSTVSTRVLYGNVKFRAPFPQLRPVTTATEANFTRLDPGTWGADAVRTCSVCNGPVDRELRQVWISLRIATDVLPLLVNACSAACVAALTAPPDGYVPTPHLGGPDLVQPTTGA
;
A
#
# COMPACT_ATOMS: atom_id res chain seq x y z
N MET A 1 -6.82 -22.53 -2.68
CA MET A 1 -5.80 -21.72 -3.40
C MET A 1 -4.63 -21.40 -2.47
N LEU A 2 -3.45 -20.95 -2.97
CA LEU A 2 -2.21 -20.81 -2.17
C LEU A 2 -2.38 -20.03 -0.85
N ILE A 3 -3.20 -18.98 -0.84
CA ILE A 3 -3.46 -18.19 0.38
C ILE A 3 -4.26 -19.01 1.39
N ASP A 4 -5.30 -19.70 0.95
CA ASP A 4 -6.16 -20.49 1.84
C ASP A 4 -5.39 -21.69 2.45
N GLU A 5 -4.51 -22.31 1.66
CA GLU A 5 -3.56 -23.33 2.13
C GLU A 5 -2.62 -22.77 3.19
N ALA A 6 -2.02 -21.60 2.92
CA ALA A 6 -1.10 -20.96 3.86
C ALA A 6 -1.80 -20.50 5.16
N ALA A 7 -3.07 -20.09 5.08
CA ALA A 7 -3.87 -19.75 6.24
C ALA A 7 -4.23 -21.01 7.06
N ALA A 8 -4.53 -22.13 6.39
CA ALA A 8 -4.91 -23.39 7.03
C ALA A 8 -3.74 -24.09 7.72
N ASP A 9 -2.55 -24.08 7.12
CA ASP A 9 -1.35 -24.74 7.69
C ASP A 9 -0.56 -23.85 8.64
N GLY A 10 -0.90 -22.56 8.73
CA GLY A 10 -0.29 -21.63 9.68
C GLY A 10 1.21 -21.36 9.45
N ARG A 11 1.69 -21.54 8.21
CA ARG A 11 3.11 -21.35 7.89
C ARG A 11 3.63 -19.95 8.23
N ALA A 12 4.86 -19.91 8.77
CA ALA A 12 5.48 -18.64 9.14
C ALA A 12 6.04 -17.85 7.93
N VAL A 13 6.34 -18.51 6.82
CA VAL A 13 6.89 -17.89 5.61
C VAL A 13 5.96 -18.14 4.43
N PHE A 14 5.54 -17.07 3.77
CA PHE A 14 4.68 -17.14 2.59
C PHE A 14 5.37 -16.54 1.36
N LYS A 15 5.61 -17.39 0.35
CA LYS A 15 6.29 -17.06 -0.91
C LYS A 15 5.42 -17.50 -2.10
N PRO A 16 4.26 -16.85 -2.34
CA PRO A 16 3.27 -17.37 -3.31
C PRO A 16 3.83 -17.48 -4.72
N PHE A 17 4.66 -16.54 -5.14
CA PHE A 17 5.14 -16.47 -6.52
C PHE A 17 6.15 -17.56 -6.88
N THR A 18 6.77 -18.21 -5.92
CA THR A 18 7.68 -19.35 -6.20
C THR A 18 6.93 -20.60 -6.67
N GLN A 19 5.63 -20.69 -6.38
CA GLN A 19 4.76 -21.81 -6.72
C GLN A 19 3.95 -21.59 -7.99
N MET A 20 4.11 -20.43 -8.63
CA MET A 20 3.40 -20.04 -9.86
C MET A 20 4.31 -20.18 -11.08
N SER A 21 3.74 -20.55 -12.21
CA SER A 21 4.42 -20.48 -13.51
C SER A 21 4.76 -19.02 -13.89
N PRO A 22 5.71 -18.77 -14.81
CA PRO A 22 6.02 -17.42 -15.26
C PRO A 22 4.82 -16.68 -15.86
N ASP A 23 3.90 -17.37 -16.52
CA ASP A 23 2.71 -16.78 -17.13
C ASP A 23 1.70 -16.35 -16.06
N GLU A 24 1.45 -17.19 -15.05
CA GLU A 24 0.60 -16.83 -13.91
C GLU A 24 1.16 -15.62 -13.15
N ARG A 25 2.47 -15.60 -12.87
CA ARG A 25 3.13 -14.46 -12.19
C ARG A 25 2.92 -13.15 -12.93
N ARG A 26 2.97 -13.16 -14.27
CA ARG A 26 2.75 -11.96 -15.08
C ARG A 26 1.34 -11.40 -14.97
N GLN A 27 0.36 -12.24 -14.71
CA GLN A 27 -1.05 -11.85 -14.62
C GLN A 27 -1.44 -11.30 -13.24
N VAL A 28 -0.67 -11.62 -12.19
CA VAL A 28 -0.98 -11.17 -10.84
C VAL A 28 -0.51 -9.73 -10.63
N VAL A 29 -1.45 -8.80 -10.61
CA VAL A 29 -1.19 -7.36 -10.42
C VAL A 29 -1.58 -6.83 -9.03
N THR A 30 -2.32 -7.64 -8.27
CA THR A 30 -2.66 -7.38 -6.85
C THR A 30 -2.88 -8.72 -6.13
N LEU A 31 -2.81 -8.71 -4.81
CA LEU A 31 -3.21 -9.86 -4.00
C LEU A 31 -4.71 -9.77 -3.67
N PRO A 32 -5.40 -10.91 -3.48
CA PRO A 32 -6.80 -10.91 -3.11
C PRO A 32 -7.01 -10.51 -1.65
N PRO A 33 -8.23 -10.03 -1.27
CA PRO A 33 -8.56 -9.68 0.12
C PRO A 33 -8.39 -10.82 1.13
N SER A 34 -8.43 -12.08 0.68
CA SER A 34 -8.19 -13.27 1.53
C SER A 34 -6.81 -13.29 2.20
N ILE A 35 -5.87 -12.41 1.78
CA ILE A 35 -4.59 -12.21 2.49
C ILE A 35 -4.79 -11.89 3.98
N ALA A 36 -5.94 -11.34 4.37
CA ALA A 36 -6.33 -11.12 5.76
C ALA A 36 -6.28 -12.39 6.63
N GLY A 37 -6.43 -13.57 6.02
CA GLY A 37 -6.35 -14.84 6.71
C GLY A 37 -4.94 -15.27 7.12
N LEU A 38 -3.90 -14.61 6.60
CA LEU A 38 -2.50 -14.98 6.86
C LEU A 38 -1.99 -14.43 8.20
N THR A 39 -2.75 -14.61 9.28
CA THR A 39 -2.46 -14.05 10.61
C THR A 39 -1.24 -14.67 11.29
N GLN A 40 -0.79 -15.86 10.87
CA GLN A 40 0.39 -16.56 11.39
C GLN A 40 1.67 -16.27 10.58
N VAL A 41 1.55 -15.70 9.38
CA VAL A 41 2.69 -15.41 8.52
C VAL A 41 3.54 -14.30 9.14
N LYS A 42 4.81 -14.59 9.34
CA LYS A 42 5.84 -13.68 9.86
C LYS A 42 6.68 -13.06 8.76
N HIS A 43 6.89 -13.78 7.66
CA HIS A 43 7.70 -13.32 6.53
C HIS A 43 6.91 -13.45 5.23
N LEU A 44 6.59 -12.30 4.62
CA LEU A 44 5.91 -12.20 3.33
C LEU A 44 6.92 -11.85 2.24
N VAL A 45 7.16 -12.78 1.32
CA VAL A 45 8.10 -12.61 0.21
C VAL A 45 7.33 -12.39 -1.10
N LEU A 46 7.44 -11.18 -1.63
CA LEU A 46 6.83 -10.75 -2.89
C LEU A 46 7.90 -10.32 -3.90
N TYR A 47 9.05 -10.97 -3.85
CA TYR A 47 10.21 -10.65 -4.68
C TYR A 47 9.91 -10.81 -6.18
N GLY A 48 10.29 -9.80 -6.98
CA GLY A 48 10.24 -9.87 -8.45
C GLY A 48 8.85 -9.99 -9.05
N THR A 49 7.84 -9.37 -8.42
CA THR A 49 6.44 -9.49 -8.86
C THR A 49 6.02 -8.36 -9.79
N ASN A 50 4.92 -8.57 -10.53
CA ASN A 50 4.24 -7.55 -11.32
C ASN A 50 3.16 -6.78 -10.54
N LEU A 51 3.15 -6.92 -9.22
CA LEU A 51 2.20 -6.20 -8.37
C LEU A 51 2.30 -4.69 -8.59
N VAL A 52 1.15 -4.06 -8.70
CA VAL A 52 1.00 -2.59 -8.81
C VAL A 52 0.42 -1.99 -7.54
N ARG A 53 -0.21 -2.82 -6.71
CA ARG A 53 -0.75 -2.45 -5.40
C ARG A 53 -0.87 -3.66 -4.49
N LEU A 54 -1.04 -3.40 -3.20
CA LEU A 54 -1.46 -4.37 -2.19
C LEU A 54 -2.84 -4.00 -1.66
N PRO A 55 -3.67 -4.99 -1.28
CA PRO A 55 -4.98 -4.71 -0.71
C PRO A 55 -4.85 -4.20 0.74
N PRO A 56 -5.78 -3.34 1.21
CA PRO A 56 -5.82 -2.86 2.60
C PRO A 56 -5.87 -4.00 3.64
N GLN A 57 -6.39 -5.16 3.25
CA GLN A 57 -6.46 -6.36 4.09
C GLN A 57 -5.10 -6.87 4.56
N ILE A 58 -3.98 -6.41 3.97
CA ILE A 58 -2.63 -6.72 4.48
C ILE A 58 -2.46 -6.28 5.95
N GLY A 59 -3.18 -5.25 6.39
CA GLY A 59 -3.17 -4.78 7.77
C GLY A 59 -3.69 -5.81 8.80
N ALA A 60 -4.31 -6.91 8.38
CA ALA A 60 -4.71 -8.01 9.24
C ALA A 60 -3.59 -9.02 9.52
N MET A 61 -2.45 -8.91 8.86
CA MET A 61 -1.28 -9.77 9.07
C MET A 61 -0.53 -9.37 10.35
N THR A 62 -1.15 -9.56 11.50
CA THR A 62 -0.65 -9.06 12.81
C THR A 62 0.63 -9.73 13.29
N SER A 63 1.00 -10.89 12.72
CA SER A 63 2.28 -11.56 13.00
C SER A 63 3.42 -11.18 12.07
N LEU A 64 3.17 -10.33 11.06
CA LEU A 64 4.15 -9.97 10.05
C LEU A 64 5.34 -9.23 10.67
N GLU A 65 6.54 -9.81 10.51
CA GLU A 65 7.82 -9.29 11.02
C GLU A 65 8.74 -8.81 9.89
N VAL A 66 8.69 -9.47 8.74
CA VAL A 66 9.54 -9.19 7.57
C VAL A 66 8.68 -9.08 6.31
N PHE A 67 8.87 -7.98 5.57
CA PHE A 67 8.14 -7.69 4.34
C PHE A 67 9.13 -7.44 3.19
N GLU A 68 9.10 -8.31 2.16
CA GLU A 68 10.11 -8.33 1.10
C GLU A 68 9.51 -8.24 -0.31
N PRO A 69 9.04 -7.06 -0.77
CA PRO A 69 8.60 -6.83 -2.14
C PRO A 69 9.74 -6.37 -3.07
N TYR A 70 10.99 -6.72 -2.80
CA TYR A 70 12.15 -6.26 -3.57
C TYR A 70 12.05 -6.64 -5.06
N THR A 71 12.57 -5.79 -5.94
CA THR A 71 12.48 -5.89 -7.41
C THR A 71 11.04 -5.88 -7.99
N SER A 72 10.01 -5.62 -7.20
CA SER A 72 8.65 -5.37 -7.69
C SER A 72 8.53 -3.93 -8.20
N HIS A 73 9.09 -3.66 -9.39
CA HIS A 73 9.31 -2.30 -9.92
C HIS A 73 8.03 -1.53 -10.30
N ARG A 74 6.87 -2.18 -10.26
CA ARG A 74 5.57 -1.54 -10.50
C ARG A 74 4.84 -1.17 -9.20
N LEU A 75 5.39 -1.55 -8.05
CA LEU A 75 4.82 -1.26 -6.74
C LEU A 75 5.40 0.06 -6.22
N HIS A 76 4.72 1.16 -6.57
CA HIS A 76 5.19 2.53 -6.30
C HIS A 76 4.65 3.10 -4.98
N TRP A 77 3.68 2.44 -4.37
CA TRP A 77 2.98 2.88 -3.15
C TRP A 77 2.37 1.69 -2.41
N TYR A 78 1.95 1.91 -1.17
CA TYR A 78 1.41 0.89 -0.26
C TYR A 78 0.11 1.35 0.42
N PRO A 79 -0.76 0.43 0.87
CA PRO A 79 -1.93 0.81 1.66
C PRO A 79 -1.51 1.26 3.06
N TYR A 80 -2.19 2.28 3.60
CA TYR A 80 -1.93 2.80 4.94
C TYR A 80 -2.09 1.72 6.02
N GLU A 81 -2.93 0.74 5.80
CA GLU A 81 -3.18 -0.39 6.70
C GLU A 81 -1.92 -1.21 7.02
N LEU A 82 -0.85 -1.09 6.22
CA LEU A 82 0.43 -1.70 6.54
C LEU A 82 1.00 -1.19 7.89
N THR A 83 0.61 0.00 8.33
CA THR A 83 0.93 0.54 9.67
C THR A 83 0.38 -0.31 10.82
N ARG A 84 -0.64 -1.14 10.57
CA ARG A 84 -1.25 -2.03 11.56
C ARG A 84 -0.45 -3.30 11.82
N CYS A 85 0.50 -3.63 10.96
CA CYS A 85 1.44 -4.73 11.15
C CYS A 85 2.46 -4.35 12.23
N ALA A 86 2.01 -4.26 13.50
CA ALA A 86 2.78 -3.70 14.61
C ALA A 86 4.08 -4.47 14.94
N ARG A 87 4.23 -5.70 14.44
CA ARG A 87 5.45 -6.52 14.60
C ARG A 87 6.45 -6.33 13.45
N LEU A 88 6.07 -5.57 12.42
CA LEU A 88 6.92 -5.38 11.25
C LEU A 88 8.16 -4.56 11.62
N ARG A 89 9.32 -5.18 11.52
CA ARG A 89 10.61 -4.64 11.92
C ARG A 89 11.63 -4.54 10.79
N ASP A 90 11.39 -5.28 9.70
CA ASP A 90 12.28 -5.30 8.55
C ASP A 90 11.48 -5.23 7.25
N SER A 91 11.95 -4.40 6.32
CA SER A 91 11.39 -4.27 4.98
C SER A 91 12.51 -4.15 3.95
N THR A 92 12.33 -4.80 2.82
CA THR A 92 13.24 -4.69 1.68
C THR A 92 12.44 -4.32 0.45
N VAL A 93 12.41 -3.02 0.13
CA VAL A 93 11.62 -2.47 -0.98
C VAL A 93 12.52 -1.90 -2.08
N SER A 94 11.99 -1.79 -3.30
CA SER A 94 12.66 -1.10 -4.41
C SER A 94 12.45 0.41 -4.28
N THR A 95 13.18 1.04 -3.36
CA THR A 95 12.96 2.45 -2.97
C THR A 95 13.02 3.44 -4.13
N ARG A 96 13.80 3.14 -5.20
CA ARG A 96 13.96 4.02 -6.37
C ARG A 96 12.68 4.27 -7.13
N VAL A 97 11.73 3.34 -7.09
CA VAL A 97 10.45 3.43 -7.82
C VAL A 97 9.33 4.07 -7.00
N LEU A 98 9.58 4.31 -5.71
CA LEU A 98 8.55 4.84 -4.80
C LEU A 98 8.28 6.32 -5.06
N TYR A 99 6.99 6.67 -5.08
CA TYR A 99 6.58 8.08 -5.13
C TYR A 99 7.19 8.87 -3.96
N GLY A 100 7.65 10.07 -4.24
CA GLY A 100 8.24 10.96 -3.24
C GLY A 100 9.55 10.48 -2.63
N ASN A 101 10.18 9.42 -3.15
CA ASN A 101 11.47 8.94 -2.64
C ASN A 101 12.52 10.05 -2.61
N VAL A 102 13.20 10.24 -1.48
CA VAL A 102 14.12 11.36 -1.23
C VAL A 102 15.24 11.52 -2.28
N LYS A 103 15.67 10.44 -2.91
CA LYS A 103 16.75 10.48 -3.92
C LYS A 103 16.29 10.85 -5.31
N PHE A 104 15.08 10.43 -5.71
CA PHE A 104 14.60 10.53 -7.09
C PHE A 104 13.37 11.41 -7.24
N ARG A 105 12.66 11.71 -6.15
CA ARG A 105 11.46 12.55 -6.12
C ARG A 105 10.44 12.17 -7.20
N ALA A 106 10.26 10.86 -7.42
CA ALA A 106 9.22 10.38 -8.32
C ALA A 106 7.87 11.07 -7.98
N PRO A 107 7.16 11.66 -8.95
CA PRO A 107 5.97 12.46 -8.68
C PRO A 107 4.85 11.56 -8.17
N PHE A 108 4.11 12.07 -7.18
CA PHE A 108 2.85 11.45 -6.75
C PHE A 108 1.77 11.70 -7.81
N PRO A 109 1.03 10.67 -8.24
CA PRO A 109 -0.13 10.89 -9.10
C PRO A 109 -1.19 11.72 -8.36
N GLN A 110 -1.91 12.54 -9.13
CA GLN A 110 -3.03 13.33 -8.62
C GLN A 110 -4.17 12.41 -8.23
N LEU A 111 -4.56 12.43 -6.96
CA LEU A 111 -5.79 11.80 -6.50
C LEU A 111 -6.99 12.67 -6.89
N ARG A 112 -8.02 12.03 -7.40
CA ARG A 112 -9.28 12.67 -7.78
C ARG A 112 -10.38 12.13 -6.88
N PRO A 113 -11.44 12.92 -6.60
CA PRO A 113 -12.62 12.40 -5.93
C PRO A 113 -13.17 11.17 -6.66
N VAL A 114 -13.45 10.12 -5.92
CA VAL A 114 -14.11 8.92 -6.47
C VAL A 114 -15.58 9.24 -6.64
N THR A 115 -16.03 9.40 -7.88
CA THR A 115 -17.40 9.82 -8.18
C THR A 115 -18.34 8.64 -8.38
N THR A 116 -17.97 7.65 -9.15
CA THR A 116 -18.76 6.39 -9.33
C THR A 116 -17.90 5.30 -9.96
N ALA A 117 -18.29 4.03 -9.77
CA ALA A 117 -17.60 2.89 -10.37
C ALA A 117 -17.63 2.89 -11.93
N THR A 118 -18.59 3.60 -12.54
CA THR A 118 -18.75 3.71 -14.01
C THR A 118 -17.67 4.57 -14.67
N GLU A 119 -17.00 5.44 -13.91
CA GLU A 119 -15.93 6.30 -14.43
C GLU A 119 -14.52 5.75 -14.16
N ALA A 120 -14.43 4.62 -13.47
CA ALA A 120 -13.15 4.00 -13.16
C ALA A 120 -12.50 3.47 -14.44
N ASN A 121 -11.43 4.13 -14.88
CA ASN A 121 -10.63 3.66 -16.00
C ASN A 121 -9.62 2.61 -15.50
N PHE A 122 -10.02 1.35 -15.52
CA PHE A 122 -9.21 0.22 -15.09
C PHE A 122 -7.95 -0.03 -15.94
N THR A 123 -7.85 0.58 -17.12
CA THR A 123 -6.65 0.47 -17.98
C THR A 123 -5.50 1.32 -17.48
N ARG A 124 -5.80 2.40 -16.76
CA ARG A 124 -4.82 3.19 -16.01
C ARG A 124 -4.93 2.76 -14.56
N LEU A 125 -3.93 2.10 -14.03
CA LEU A 125 -3.82 1.67 -12.64
C LEU A 125 -3.80 2.88 -11.70
N ASP A 126 -4.86 3.71 -11.77
CA ASP A 126 -5.02 4.93 -10.99
C ASP A 126 -5.23 4.55 -9.51
N PRO A 127 -4.31 4.90 -8.61
CA PRO A 127 -4.42 4.59 -7.19
C PRO A 127 -5.71 5.11 -6.56
N GLY A 128 -6.23 6.24 -7.05
CA GLY A 128 -7.43 6.88 -6.53
C GLY A 128 -8.73 6.14 -6.89
N THR A 129 -8.74 5.43 -7.99
CA THR A 129 -9.96 4.76 -8.49
C THR A 129 -9.90 3.24 -8.39
N TRP A 130 -8.72 2.64 -8.50
CA TRP A 130 -8.61 1.19 -8.48
C TRP A 130 -8.95 0.59 -7.12
N GLY A 131 -10.09 -0.09 -7.06
CA GLY A 131 -10.58 -0.77 -5.86
C GLY A 131 -11.13 0.18 -4.80
N ALA A 132 -11.31 1.46 -5.10
CA ALA A 132 -11.98 2.40 -4.21
C ALA A 132 -13.44 2.02 -3.95
N ASP A 133 -14.09 1.40 -4.94
CA ASP A 133 -15.44 0.82 -4.82
C ASP A 133 -15.51 -0.34 -3.80
N ALA A 134 -14.38 -0.99 -3.52
CA ALA A 134 -14.28 -2.05 -2.52
C ALA A 134 -13.91 -1.54 -1.12
N VAL A 135 -13.58 -0.25 -0.95
CA VAL A 135 -13.27 0.33 0.35
C VAL A 135 -14.55 0.45 1.17
N ARG A 136 -14.58 -0.22 2.33
CA ARG A 136 -15.72 -0.22 3.26
C ARG A 136 -15.36 0.32 4.63
N THR A 137 -14.08 0.40 4.95
CA THR A 137 -13.58 0.82 6.25
C THR A 137 -12.53 1.91 6.10
N CYS A 138 -12.55 2.84 7.03
CA CYS A 138 -11.57 3.92 7.12
C CYS A 138 -10.19 3.36 7.50
N SER A 139 -9.17 3.75 6.76
CA SER A 139 -7.77 3.38 7.06
C SER A 139 -7.33 3.82 8.47
N VAL A 140 -7.90 4.91 8.98
CA VAL A 140 -7.47 5.57 10.23
C VAL A 140 -8.26 5.08 11.45
N CYS A 141 -9.59 5.18 11.44
CA CYS A 141 -10.42 4.88 12.60
C CYS A 141 -11.11 3.51 12.56
N ASN A 142 -10.96 2.75 11.47
CA ASN A 142 -11.67 1.48 11.21
C ASN A 142 -13.21 1.60 11.12
N GLY A 143 -13.76 2.80 11.23
CA GLY A 143 -15.19 3.03 11.04
C GLY A 143 -15.61 2.84 9.57
N PRO A 144 -16.93 2.76 9.32
CA PRO A 144 -17.42 2.60 7.95
C PRO A 144 -17.15 3.84 7.09
N VAL A 145 -17.02 3.62 5.78
CA VAL A 145 -16.98 4.67 4.76
C VAL A 145 -18.33 4.66 4.04
N ASP A 146 -19.31 5.39 4.58
CA ASP A 146 -20.70 5.31 4.12
C ASP A 146 -21.09 6.43 3.14
N ARG A 147 -20.45 7.59 3.20
CA ARG A 147 -20.88 8.79 2.48
C ARG A 147 -19.82 9.40 1.60
N GLU A 148 -18.62 9.54 2.11
CA GLU A 148 -17.53 10.22 1.42
C GLU A 148 -16.21 9.50 1.67
N LEU A 149 -15.53 9.13 0.60
CA LEU A 149 -14.18 8.59 0.64
C LEU A 149 -13.19 9.72 0.34
N ARG A 150 -12.36 10.05 1.32
CA ARG A 150 -11.26 11.00 1.20
C ARG A 150 -9.96 10.23 1.06
N GLN A 151 -9.36 10.32 -0.11
CA GLN A 151 -8.06 9.70 -0.36
C GLN A 151 -6.96 10.76 -0.28
N VAL A 152 -5.89 10.44 0.44
CA VAL A 152 -4.69 11.27 0.52
C VAL A 152 -3.43 10.41 0.51
N TRP A 153 -2.35 10.97 0.02
CA TRP A 153 -1.00 10.44 0.15
C TRP A 153 -0.38 10.91 1.46
N ILE A 154 0.42 10.04 2.06
CA ILE A 154 1.32 10.37 3.18
C ILE A 154 2.52 9.43 3.14
N SER A 155 3.71 9.93 3.48
CA SER A 155 4.92 9.11 3.57
C SER A 155 5.24 8.84 5.03
N LEU A 156 5.24 7.57 5.44
CA LEU A 156 5.53 7.17 6.83
C LEU A 156 6.62 6.10 6.88
N ARG A 157 7.33 6.07 8.02
CA ARG A 157 8.27 5.00 8.29
C ARG A 157 7.53 3.70 8.59
N ILE A 158 7.80 2.69 7.78
CA ILE A 158 7.32 1.32 7.94
C ILE A 158 8.55 0.42 8.02
N ALA A 159 8.79 -0.15 9.19
CA ALA A 159 10.02 -0.89 9.47
C ALA A 159 11.27 -0.06 9.13
N THR A 160 12.10 -0.53 8.21
CA THR A 160 13.38 0.10 7.82
C THR A 160 13.23 1.19 6.75
N ASP A 161 12.09 1.25 6.05
CA ASP A 161 11.88 2.16 4.92
C ASP A 161 10.84 3.25 5.21
N VAL A 162 10.91 4.36 4.48
CA VAL A 162 9.83 5.34 4.41
C VAL A 162 9.03 5.08 3.13
N LEU A 163 7.77 4.73 3.31
CA LEU A 163 6.89 4.30 2.24
C LEU A 163 5.79 5.33 1.95
N PRO A 164 5.50 5.61 0.67
CA PRO A 164 4.33 6.36 0.27
C PRO A 164 3.07 5.51 0.50
N LEU A 165 2.18 6.01 1.32
CA LEU A 165 0.96 5.32 1.72
C LEU A 165 -0.27 6.01 1.15
N LEU A 166 -1.19 5.22 0.59
CA LEU A 166 -2.53 5.68 0.24
C LEU A 166 -3.45 5.48 1.44
N VAL A 167 -4.01 6.59 1.92
CA VAL A 167 -4.99 6.60 3.03
C VAL A 167 -6.39 6.71 2.46
N ASN A 168 -7.29 5.85 2.93
CA ASN A 168 -8.72 5.90 2.64
C ASN A 168 -9.46 6.36 3.90
N ALA A 169 -9.71 7.65 4.03
CA ALA A 169 -10.30 8.26 5.24
C ALA A 169 -11.81 8.51 5.07
N CYS A 170 -12.59 8.31 6.15
CA CYS A 170 -14.02 8.57 6.16
C CYS A 170 -14.37 10.05 6.45
N SER A 171 -13.41 10.86 6.87
CA SER A 171 -13.66 12.27 7.25
C SER A 171 -12.38 13.12 7.22
N ALA A 172 -12.54 14.45 7.21
CA ALA A 172 -11.43 15.38 7.38
C ALA A 172 -10.74 15.23 8.75
N ALA A 173 -11.49 14.88 9.80
CA ALA A 173 -10.93 14.63 11.12
C ALA A 173 -9.97 13.42 11.12
N CYS A 174 -10.29 12.34 10.37
CA CYS A 174 -9.39 11.22 10.20
C CYS A 174 -8.12 11.61 9.43
N VAL A 175 -8.23 12.46 8.40
CA VAL A 175 -7.05 12.99 7.71
C VAL A 175 -6.18 13.82 8.65
N ALA A 176 -6.79 14.68 9.48
CA ALA A 176 -6.07 15.51 10.45
C ALA A 176 -5.40 14.70 11.58
N ALA A 177 -5.91 13.48 11.87
CA ALA A 177 -5.36 12.59 12.89
C ALA A 177 -4.15 11.77 12.41
N LEU A 178 -3.73 11.91 11.15
CA LEU A 178 -2.57 11.20 10.61
C LEU A 178 -1.27 11.67 11.28
N THR A 179 -0.38 10.72 11.57
CA THR A 179 0.95 11.01 12.10
C THR A 179 1.77 11.81 11.09
N ALA A 180 2.56 12.76 11.58
CA ALA A 180 3.44 13.56 10.72
C ALA A 180 4.49 12.67 10.01
N PRO A 181 4.75 12.93 8.72
CA PRO A 181 5.85 12.31 7.99
C PRO A 181 7.23 12.61 8.61
N PRO A 182 8.24 11.77 8.36
CA PRO A 182 9.60 12.08 8.75
C PRO A 182 10.18 13.24 7.92
N ASP A 183 11.24 13.85 8.42
CA ASP A 183 11.96 14.93 7.73
C ASP A 183 12.39 14.52 6.31
N GLY A 184 12.38 15.49 5.41
CA GLY A 184 12.75 15.29 4.02
C GLY A 184 11.63 14.76 3.12
N TYR A 185 10.43 14.51 3.66
CA TYR A 185 9.22 14.16 2.91
C TYR A 185 8.19 15.28 2.98
N VAL A 186 7.15 15.23 2.13
CA VAL A 186 6.05 16.21 2.16
C VAL A 186 5.41 16.17 3.55
N PRO A 187 5.38 17.30 4.29
CA PRO A 187 5.11 17.28 5.73
C PRO A 187 3.64 17.06 6.11
N THR A 188 2.73 17.11 5.13
CA THR A 188 1.29 17.00 5.36
C THR A 188 0.65 16.00 4.41
N PRO A 189 -0.50 15.40 4.76
CA PRO A 189 -1.31 14.63 3.81
C PRO A 189 -1.66 15.50 2.59
N HIS A 190 -1.56 14.92 1.38
CA HIS A 190 -1.72 15.66 0.13
C HIS A 190 -2.41 14.83 -0.96
N LEU A 191 -2.85 15.50 -2.02
CA LEU A 191 -3.51 14.86 -3.15
C LEU A 191 -2.55 14.46 -4.28
N GLY A 192 -1.26 14.75 -4.15
CA GLY A 192 -0.30 14.57 -5.24
C GLY A 192 -0.47 15.61 -6.34
N GLY A 193 -0.06 15.23 -7.55
CA GLY A 193 -0.19 16.06 -8.74
C GLY A 193 1.05 16.88 -9.08
N PRO A 194 1.06 17.57 -10.24
CA PRO A 194 2.22 18.27 -10.77
C PRO A 194 2.63 19.49 -9.92
N ASP A 195 1.68 20.10 -9.21
CA ASP A 195 1.93 21.30 -8.39
C ASP A 195 2.42 20.98 -6.98
N LEU A 196 2.55 19.70 -6.64
CA LEU A 196 3.05 19.27 -5.33
C LEU A 196 4.54 19.57 -5.20
N VAL A 197 4.87 20.54 -4.32
CA VAL A 197 6.25 20.85 -3.98
C VAL A 197 6.79 19.78 -3.04
N GLN A 198 7.77 19.02 -3.51
CA GLN A 198 8.48 18.06 -2.69
C GLN A 198 9.69 18.72 -2.03
N PRO A 199 9.99 18.45 -0.73
CA PRO A 199 11.15 19.02 -0.07
C PRO A 199 12.44 18.72 -0.83
N THR A 200 13.33 19.71 -0.95
CA THR A 200 14.67 19.47 -1.49
C THR A 200 15.47 18.62 -0.52
N THR A 201 16.27 17.68 -1.02
CA THR A 201 17.30 17.05 -0.18
C THR A 201 18.26 18.12 0.24
N GLY A 202 18.38 18.40 1.54
CA GLY A 202 19.46 19.22 2.05
C GLY A 202 20.80 18.68 1.52
N ALA A 203 21.63 19.56 1.02
CA ALA A 203 22.97 19.26 0.56
C ALA A 203 23.81 18.73 1.69
#